data_d89c892f2877bba2a1248adff4d37441
#
_entry.id   d89c892f2877bba2a1248adff4d37441
#
_cell.length_a   1.000
_cell.length_b   1.000
_cell.length_c   1.000
_cell.angle_alpha   90.00
_cell.angle_beta   90.00
_cell.angle_gamma   90.00
#
_symmetry.space_group_name_H-M   'P 1'
#
loop_
_entity.id
_entity.type
_entity.pdbx_description
1 polymer ?
#
loop_
_entity_poly.entity_id
_entity_poly.type
_entity_poly.pdbx_seq_one_letter_code
_entity_poly.pdbx_strand_id
1 'polypeptide(L)'
;MADTIKLSSPATKEFWEIPILYKDEHLLAIDKPAKLLTSPDRYDAERPNLMKLLHAGIEARKPWAVKHGIDYLANAHRLDFETSGVILLARNKPVLVQLANVFGSDKPLKTYFALVNGFPAETVFDVDMPLSHHPMQQALMRVDPKSGKKSLTRFEVLETFRRHAWVRCHPITGRTHQIRVHLKWVKLPICADSVYGGKPLWLSSIKKNYRLKETQEEKALTPRLALHAAKLEIKHPVTGEPVVIEAPLPRDLAVALKYLRKYSVPGSGSDGVEGSVPLDAGPTDDSIWPG
;
A
#
# COMPACT_ATOMS: atom_id res chain seq x y z
N MET A 1 10.35 23.22 -7.19
CA MET A 1 9.14 22.34 -7.31
C MET A 1 9.61 20.95 -7.68
N ALA A 2 9.06 19.90 -7.10
CA ALA A 2 9.40 18.52 -7.47
C ALA A 2 9.00 18.29 -8.94
N ASP A 3 9.83 17.54 -9.68
CA ASP A 3 9.49 17.12 -11.04
C ASP A 3 8.29 16.14 -11.00
N THR A 4 7.35 16.30 -11.92
CA THR A 4 6.12 15.48 -11.97
C THR A 4 5.85 14.93 -13.36
N ILE A 5 5.19 13.78 -13.40
CA ILE A 5 4.63 13.16 -14.60
C ILE A 5 3.13 13.44 -14.62
N LYS A 6 2.64 14.05 -15.70
CA LYS A 6 1.21 14.34 -15.87
C LYS A 6 0.59 13.28 -16.78
N LEU A 7 -0.34 12.50 -16.21
CA LEU A 7 -1.08 11.46 -16.91
C LEU A 7 -2.58 11.80 -16.95
N SER A 8 -3.25 11.38 -17.99
CA SER A 8 -4.70 11.51 -18.10
C SER A 8 -5.30 10.32 -18.83
N SER A 9 -6.47 9.89 -18.38
CA SER A 9 -7.27 8.86 -19.03
C SER A 9 -8.46 9.51 -19.75
N PRO A 10 -8.50 9.52 -21.06
CA PRO A 10 -9.67 10.03 -21.80
C PRO A 10 -10.95 9.24 -21.49
N ALA A 11 -10.83 7.93 -21.26
CA ALA A 11 -11.96 7.03 -21.01
C ALA A 11 -12.68 7.35 -19.69
N THR A 12 -11.91 7.64 -18.61
CA THR A 12 -12.48 7.92 -17.27
C THR A 12 -12.46 9.39 -16.90
N LYS A 13 -11.88 10.26 -17.75
CA LYS A 13 -11.67 11.70 -17.49
C LYS A 13 -10.85 11.99 -16.22
N GLU A 14 -10.12 10.99 -15.74
CA GLU A 14 -9.22 11.14 -14.60
C GLU A 14 -7.89 11.76 -15.02
N PHE A 15 -7.30 12.49 -14.08
CA PHE A 15 -6.01 13.15 -14.25
C PHE A 15 -5.13 12.90 -13.03
N TRP A 16 -3.86 12.61 -13.26
CA TRP A 16 -2.87 12.39 -12.21
C TRP A 16 -1.63 13.26 -12.44
N GLU A 17 -1.17 13.89 -11.39
CA GLU A 17 0.13 14.55 -11.31
C GLU A 17 1.00 13.76 -10.33
N ILE A 18 1.96 13.01 -10.87
CA ILE A 18 2.71 11.98 -10.14
C ILE A 18 4.13 12.48 -9.89
N PRO A 19 4.55 12.69 -8.62
CA PRO A 19 5.90 13.12 -8.30
C PRO A 19 6.96 12.09 -8.72
N ILE A 20 8.07 12.57 -9.27
CA ILE A 20 9.29 11.77 -9.47
C ILE A 20 10.07 11.82 -8.16
N LEU A 21 10.37 10.64 -7.59
CA LEU A 21 11.09 10.47 -6.34
C LEU A 21 12.59 10.26 -6.55
N TYR A 22 12.93 9.57 -7.64
CA TYR A 22 14.33 9.30 -8.02
C TYR A 22 14.41 9.15 -9.54
N LYS A 23 15.52 9.59 -10.11
CA LYS A 23 15.78 9.45 -11.54
C LYS A 23 17.28 9.46 -11.83
N ASP A 24 17.73 8.50 -12.64
CA ASP A 24 19.04 8.49 -13.30
C ASP A 24 18.91 7.97 -14.75
N GLU A 25 20.01 7.54 -15.36
CA GLU A 25 20.05 7.00 -16.72
C GLU A 25 19.28 5.67 -16.82
N HIS A 26 19.23 4.88 -15.74
CA HIS A 26 18.79 3.48 -15.71
C HIS A 26 17.43 3.30 -15.04
N LEU A 27 17.12 4.13 -14.06
CA LEU A 27 16.00 4.00 -13.15
C LEU A 27 15.12 5.24 -13.12
N LEU A 28 13.84 5.04 -12.88
CA LEU A 28 12.88 6.07 -12.54
C LEU A 28 12.01 5.57 -11.39
N ALA A 29 11.93 6.28 -10.28
CA ALA A 29 10.96 6.00 -9.22
C ALA A 29 9.95 7.13 -9.11
N ILE A 30 8.70 6.78 -8.90
CA ILE A 30 7.58 7.72 -8.79
C ILE A 30 6.72 7.38 -7.56
N ASP A 31 6.00 8.39 -7.05
CA ASP A 31 5.00 8.22 -6.01
C ASP A 31 3.65 7.85 -6.64
N LYS A 32 3.39 6.55 -6.79
CA LYS A 32 2.13 6.07 -7.37
C LYS A 32 0.94 6.52 -6.54
N PRO A 33 -0.04 7.23 -7.11
CA PRO A 33 -1.26 7.54 -6.38
C PRO A 33 -2.06 6.26 -6.08
N ALA A 34 -2.87 6.32 -5.04
CA ALA A 34 -3.91 5.31 -4.81
C ALA A 34 -4.98 5.38 -5.91
N LYS A 35 -5.76 4.31 -6.06
CA LYS A 35 -6.83 4.16 -7.04
C LYS A 35 -6.35 4.22 -8.50
N LEU A 36 -5.09 3.86 -8.73
CA LEU A 36 -4.52 3.62 -10.06
C LEU A 36 -3.85 2.26 -10.08
N LEU A 37 -4.25 1.38 -10.99
CA LEU A 37 -3.59 0.08 -11.19
C LEU A 37 -2.15 0.29 -11.66
N THR A 38 -1.24 -0.59 -11.26
CA THR A 38 0.14 -0.57 -11.80
C THR A 38 0.18 -1.09 -13.24
N SER A 39 -0.43 -2.23 -13.48
CA SER A 39 -0.41 -2.97 -14.75
C SER A 39 -1.86 -3.32 -15.15
N PRO A 40 -2.11 -3.76 -16.40
CA PRO A 40 -3.44 -4.10 -16.87
C PRO A 40 -4.19 -5.05 -15.94
N ASP A 41 -5.49 -4.79 -15.79
CA ASP A 41 -6.42 -5.69 -15.13
C ASP A 41 -6.66 -6.92 -16.02
N ARG A 42 -6.76 -8.11 -15.41
CA ARG A 42 -7.04 -9.35 -16.15
C ARG A 42 -8.49 -9.43 -16.62
N TYR A 43 -9.38 -8.73 -15.93
CA TYR A 43 -10.83 -8.83 -16.12
C TYR A 43 -11.41 -7.62 -16.85
N ASP A 44 -10.68 -6.48 -16.86
CA ASP A 44 -11.08 -5.24 -17.51
C ASP A 44 -9.85 -4.57 -18.17
N ALA A 45 -9.63 -4.89 -19.43
CA ALA A 45 -8.52 -4.36 -20.22
C ALA A 45 -8.60 -2.83 -20.45
N GLU A 46 -9.80 -2.25 -20.38
CA GLU A 46 -10.04 -0.82 -20.60
C GLU A 46 -9.77 0.02 -19.33
N ARG A 47 -9.69 -0.63 -18.19
CA ARG A 47 -9.42 0.06 -16.93
C ARG A 47 -8.07 0.76 -16.96
N PRO A 48 -8.00 2.06 -16.61
CA PRO A 48 -6.76 2.81 -16.60
C PRO A 48 -5.71 2.15 -15.71
N ASN A 49 -4.49 2.06 -16.21
CA ASN A 49 -3.37 1.61 -15.42
C ASN A 49 -2.12 2.43 -15.74
N LEU A 50 -1.24 2.53 -14.76
CA LEU A 50 -0.04 3.34 -14.81
C LEU A 50 0.81 3.04 -16.04
N MET A 51 1.07 1.75 -16.31
CA MET A 51 1.95 1.38 -17.42
C MET A 51 1.35 1.72 -18.79
N LYS A 52 0.04 1.47 -19.02
CA LYS A 52 -0.66 1.86 -20.25
C LYS A 52 -0.59 3.37 -20.47
N LEU A 53 -0.81 4.16 -19.40
CA LEU A 53 -0.78 5.63 -19.48
C LEU A 53 0.64 6.18 -19.69
N LEU A 54 1.66 5.58 -19.05
CA LEU A 54 3.06 5.98 -19.27
C LEU A 54 3.49 5.67 -20.70
N HIS A 55 3.19 4.49 -21.23
CA HIS A 55 3.54 4.11 -22.59
C HIS A 55 2.85 5.02 -23.64
N ALA A 56 1.55 5.28 -23.48
CA ALA A 56 0.83 6.22 -24.34
C ALA A 56 1.43 7.63 -24.29
N GLY A 57 1.90 8.08 -23.11
CA GLY A 57 2.55 9.36 -22.96
C GLY A 57 3.94 9.42 -23.62
N ILE A 58 4.71 8.35 -23.60
CA ILE A 58 5.99 8.20 -24.27
C ILE A 58 5.78 8.23 -25.78
N GLU A 59 4.86 7.41 -26.30
CA GLU A 59 4.52 7.33 -27.73
C GLU A 59 4.05 8.68 -28.27
N ALA A 60 3.20 9.38 -27.54
CA ALA A 60 2.72 10.73 -27.89
C ALA A 60 3.76 11.83 -27.62
N ARG A 61 4.98 11.52 -27.21
CA ARG A 61 6.04 12.47 -26.88
C ARG A 61 5.56 13.59 -25.96
N LYS A 62 4.82 13.23 -24.91
CA LYS A 62 4.32 14.21 -23.92
C LYS A 62 5.47 15.02 -23.31
N PRO A 63 5.24 16.31 -22.92
CA PRO A 63 6.31 17.19 -22.43
C PRO A 63 7.16 16.57 -21.31
N TRP A 64 6.57 15.79 -20.41
CA TRP A 64 7.31 15.12 -19.35
C TRP A 64 8.27 14.05 -19.91
N ALA A 65 7.85 13.27 -20.92
CA ALA A 65 8.69 12.24 -21.52
C ALA A 65 9.90 12.87 -22.23
N VAL A 66 9.68 13.93 -23.02
CA VAL A 66 10.74 14.68 -23.71
C VAL A 66 11.67 15.35 -22.72
N LYS A 67 11.12 16.07 -21.73
CA LYS A 67 11.90 16.78 -20.69
C LYS A 67 12.89 15.86 -19.95
N HIS A 68 12.48 14.64 -19.67
CA HIS A 68 13.26 13.68 -18.90
C HIS A 68 14.02 12.65 -19.75
N GLY A 69 13.97 12.76 -21.09
CA GLY A 69 14.61 11.82 -22.01
C GLY A 69 14.12 10.39 -21.79
N ILE A 70 12.79 10.22 -21.63
CA ILE A 70 12.16 8.92 -21.37
C ILE A 70 11.54 8.39 -22.65
N ASP A 71 12.10 7.32 -23.18
CA ASP A 71 11.66 6.58 -24.36
C ASP A 71 11.17 5.15 -24.04
N TYR A 72 11.50 4.67 -22.85
CA TYR A 72 11.12 3.35 -22.35
C TYR A 72 10.90 3.36 -20.85
N LEU A 73 9.83 2.72 -20.38
CA LEU A 73 9.59 2.41 -18.97
C LEU A 73 8.98 1.02 -18.82
N ALA A 74 9.45 0.27 -17.85
CA ALA A 74 8.85 -1.01 -17.45
C ALA A 74 8.95 -1.24 -15.95
N ASN A 75 7.95 -1.87 -15.36
CA ASN A 75 7.91 -2.17 -13.94
C ASN A 75 8.41 -3.59 -13.64
N ALA A 76 9.31 -3.73 -12.65
CA ALA A 76 9.76 -5.02 -12.12
C ALA A 76 8.92 -5.50 -10.92
N HIS A 77 8.14 -4.61 -10.32
CA HIS A 77 7.24 -4.90 -9.21
C HIS A 77 5.94 -4.11 -9.35
N ARG A 78 4.99 -4.38 -8.47
CA ARG A 78 3.67 -3.74 -8.51
C ARG A 78 3.19 -3.35 -7.11
N LEU A 79 2.33 -2.34 -7.06
CA LEU A 79 1.49 -2.01 -5.92
C LEU A 79 0.04 -2.34 -6.24
N ASP A 80 -0.75 -2.64 -5.23
CA ASP A 80 -2.20 -2.84 -5.37
C ASP A 80 -2.90 -1.54 -5.83
N PHE A 81 -4.12 -1.66 -6.32
CA PHE A 81 -4.92 -0.55 -6.82
C PHE A 81 -5.01 0.62 -5.84
N GLU A 82 -5.35 0.33 -4.59
CA GLU A 82 -5.54 1.36 -3.57
C GLU A 82 -4.26 1.71 -2.78
N THR A 83 -3.17 0.95 -2.96
CA THR A 83 -1.88 1.24 -2.32
C THR A 83 -1.18 2.38 -3.05
N SER A 84 -0.77 3.39 -2.30
CA SER A 84 0.06 4.50 -2.79
C SER A 84 1.54 4.29 -2.47
N GLY A 85 2.44 5.09 -3.05
CA GLY A 85 3.85 5.15 -2.69
C GLY A 85 4.82 4.71 -3.78
N VAL A 86 6.02 4.36 -3.36
CA VAL A 86 7.15 4.10 -4.25
C VAL A 86 6.87 2.98 -5.24
N ILE A 87 6.96 3.28 -6.52
CA ILE A 87 7.12 2.30 -7.58
C ILE A 87 8.37 2.60 -8.40
N LEU A 88 9.20 1.57 -8.61
CA LEU A 88 10.45 1.65 -9.34
C LEU A 88 10.29 1.06 -10.74
N LEU A 89 10.74 1.81 -11.74
CA LEU A 89 10.66 1.49 -13.16
C LEU A 89 12.07 1.42 -13.77
N ALA A 90 12.26 0.47 -14.67
CA ALA A 90 13.45 0.42 -15.53
C ALA A 90 13.28 1.35 -16.73
N ARG A 91 14.34 2.05 -17.12
CA ARG A 91 14.37 2.94 -18.29
C ARG A 91 14.89 2.27 -19.56
N ASN A 92 15.26 0.99 -19.50
CA ASN A 92 15.63 0.16 -20.65
C ASN A 92 15.44 -1.33 -20.35
N LYS A 93 15.43 -2.17 -21.39
CA LYS A 93 15.21 -3.62 -21.26
C LYS A 93 16.31 -4.35 -20.46
N PRO A 94 17.64 -4.10 -20.67
CA PRO A 94 18.67 -4.71 -19.85
C PRO A 94 18.50 -4.46 -18.36
N VAL A 95 18.20 -3.22 -17.97
CA VAL A 95 17.95 -2.86 -16.57
C VAL A 95 16.69 -3.52 -16.02
N LEU A 96 15.64 -3.70 -16.82
CA LEU A 96 14.45 -4.44 -16.40
C LEU A 96 14.79 -5.88 -15.98
N VAL A 97 15.63 -6.57 -16.78
CA VAL A 97 16.06 -7.94 -16.44
C VAL A 97 16.84 -7.97 -15.13
N GLN A 98 17.76 -7.02 -14.95
CA GLN A 98 18.54 -6.91 -13.71
C GLN A 98 17.62 -6.60 -12.50
N LEU A 99 16.70 -5.67 -12.63
CA LEU A 99 15.71 -5.37 -11.58
C LEU A 99 14.85 -6.59 -11.25
N ALA A 100 14.41 -7.35 -12.25
CA ALA A 100 13.65 -8.58 -12.01
C ALA A 100 14.45 -9.58 -11.16
N ASN A 101 15.76 -9.70 -11.39
CA ASN A 101 16.66 -10.53 -10.57
C ASN A 101 16.78 -9.96 -9.14
N VAL A 102 16.98 -8.65 -8.97
CA VAL A 102 17.02 -7.98 -7.65
C VAL A 102 15.74 -8.26 -6.87
N PHE A 103 14.57 -8.08 -7.49
CA PHE A 103 13.29 -8.39 -6.82
C PHE A 103 13.07 -9.88 -6.58
N GLY A 104 13.69 -10.74 -7.38
CA GLY A 104 13.62 -12.20 -7.25
C GLY A 104 14.56 -12.79 -6.21
N SER A 105 15.83 -12.36 -6.18
CA SER A 105 16.91 -12.97 -5.38
C SER A 105 17.46 -12.06 -4.29
N ASP A 106 17.75 -10.80 -4.58
CA ASP A 106 18.43 -9.89 -3.64
C ASP A 106 17.46 -9.18 -2.68
N LYS A 107 16.20 -9.48 -2.80
CA LYS A 107 15.13 -9.05 -1.89
C LYS A 107 15.28 -7.60 -1.42
N PRO A 108 14.84 -6.62 -2.21
CA PRO A 108 14.88 -5.22 -1.81
C PRO A 108 14.20 -5.03 -0.45
N LEU A 109 14.75 -4.16 0.39
CA LEU A 109 14.11 -3.79 1.64
C LEU A 109 12.94 -2.86 1.34
N LYS A 110 11.76 -3.29 1.70
CA LYS A 110 10.50 -2.57 1.48
C LYS A 110 9.91 -2.16 2.81
N THR A 111 9.64 -0.87 2.98
CA THR A 111 8.93 -0.36 4.15
C THR A 111 7.58 0.19 3.73
N TYR A 112 6.54 -0.34 4.35
CA TYR A 112 5.18 0.16 4.22
C TYR A 112 4.70 0.72 5.55
N PHE A 113 3.76 1.66 5.48
CA PHE A 113 2.99 2.09 6.63
C PHE A 113 1.53 1.70 6.45
N ALA A 114 0.93 1.21 7.53
CA ALA A 114 -0.47 0.85 7.59
C ALA A 114 -1.14 1.42 8.84
N LEU A 115 -2.37 1.94 8.69
CA LEU A 115 -3.24 2.19 9.82
C LEU A 115 -4.20 1.00 9.94
N VAL A 116 -4.22 0.33 11.10
CA VAL A 116 -5.03 -0.86 11.34
C VAL A 116 -6.15 -0.62 12.33
N ASN A 117 -7.26 -1.37 12.21
CA ASN A 117 -8.31 -1.45 13.22
C ASN A 117 -7.85 -2.41 14.34
N GLY A 118 -7.94 -1.98 15.59
CA GLY A 118 -7.37 -2.68 16.73
C GLY A 118 -5.89 -2.36 16.95
N PHE A 119 -5.30 -2.99 17.95
CA PHE A 119 -3.87 -2.90 18.24
C PHE A 119 -3.40 -4.21 18.87
N PRO A 120 -2.17 -4.69 18.55
CA PRO A 120 -1.62 -5.90 19.14
C PRO A 120 -1.06 -5.62 20.55
N ALA A 121 -0.91 -6.67 21.36
CA ALA A 121 -0.21 -6.58 22.64
C ALA A 121 1.30 -6.41 22.47
N GLU A 122 1.85 -7.00 21.40
CA GLU A 122 3.27 -6.94 21.08
C GLU A 122 3.59 -5.75 20.17
N THR A 123 4.72 -5.09 20.44
CA THR A 123 5.18 -3.96 19.63
C THR A 123 5.91 -4.38 18.36
N VAL A 124 6.48 -5.59 18.32
CA VAL A 124 7.15 -6.18 17.16
C VAL A 124 6.71 -7.63 17.04
N PHE A 125 6.27 -8.03 15.85
CA PHE A 125 5.84 -9.40 15.59
C PHE A 125 6.04 -9.78 14.11
N ASP A 126 6.20 -11.07 13.89
CA ASP A 126 6.30 -11.64 12.54
C ASP A 126 5.04 -12.46 12.22
N VAL A 127 4.59 -12.40 10.97
CA VAL A 127 3.56 -13.31 10.46
C VAL A 127 4.19 -14.13 9.32
N ASP A 128 4.47 -15.40 9.63
CA ASP A 128 5.01 -16.40 8.68
C ASP A 128 3.90 -17.37 8.30
N MET A 129 3.01 -16.92 7.42
CA MET A 129 1.85 -17.70 7.01
C MET A 129 1.78 -17.77 5.48
N PRO A 130 1.82 -18.99 4.89
CA PRO A 130 1.76 -19.17 3.44
C PRO A 130 0.46 -18.67 2.84
N LEU A 131 0.53 -18.11 1.62
CA LEU A 131 -0.61 -17.51 0.93
C LEU A 131 -0.93 -18.24 -0.38
N SER A 132 -2.23 -18.44 -0.63
CA SER A 132 -2.77 -18.91 -1.91
C SER A 132 -3.92 -18.02 -2.40
N HIS A 133 -4.32 -18.21 -3.65
CA HIS A 133 -5.58 -17.63 -4.14
C HIS A 133 -6.77 -18.22 -3.40
N HIS A 134 -7.79 -17.41 -3.18
CA HIS A 134 -9.06 -17.89 -2.63
C HIS A 134 -9.74 -18.84 -3.64
N PRO A 135 -10.22 -20.01 -3.24
CA PRO A 135 -10.72 -21.03 -4.18
C PRO A 135 -11.93 -20.56 -5.00
N MET A 136 -12.81 -19.77 -4.39
CA MET A 136 -14.04 -19.28 -5.03
C MET A 136 -13.90 -17.88 -5.63
N GLN A 137 -12.96 -17.08 -5.16
CA GLN A 137 -12.79 -15.68 -5.55
C GLN A 137 -11.33 -15.43 -5.96
N GLN A 138 -11.02 -15.69 -7.22
CA GLN A 138 -9.64 -15.67 -7.74
C GLN A 138 -8.89 -14.35 -7.56
N ALA A 139 -9.60 -13.23 -7.40
CA ALA A 139 -9.00 -11.93 -7.13
C ALA A 139 -8.50 -11.79 -5.69
N LEU A 140 -8.92 -12.67 -4.78
CA LEU A 140 -8.58 -12.63 -3.37
C LEU A 140 -7.45 -13.61 -3.03
N MET A 141 -6.73 -13.27 -1.96
CA MET A 141 -5.73 -14.12 -1.35
C MET A 141 -6.19 -14.55 0.04
N ARG A 142 -5.75 -15.74 0.48
CA ARG A 142 -5.98 -16.26 1.83
C ARG A 142 -4.72 -16.88 2.39
N VAL A 143 -4.68 -17.03 3.71
CA VAL A 143 -3.71 -17.91 4.37
C VAL A 143 -4.07 -19.36 4.04
N ASP A 144 -3.07 -20.12 3.62
CA ASP A 144 -3.21 -21.53 3.27
C ASP A 144 -1.95 -22.29 3.74
N PRO A 145 -1.97 -22.83 4.97
CA PRO A 145 -0.81 -23.54 5.53
C PRO A 145 -0.42 -24.81 4.76
N LYS A 146 -1.35 -25.40 4.00
CA LYS A 146 -1.12 -26.68 3.29
C LYS A 146 -0.52 -26.49 1.90
N SER A 147 -1.06 -25.53 1.13
CA SER A 147 -0.75 -25.39 -0.30
C SER A 147 -0.27 -23.98 -0.68
N GLY A 148 -0.23 -23.07 0.27
CA GLY A 148 0.17 -21.68 0.05
C GLY A 148 1.65 -21.52 -0.26
N LYS A 149 1.98 -20.44 -0.96
CA LYS A 149 3.37 -20.03 -1.20
C LYS A 149 3.91 -19.36 0.06
N LYS A 150 5.12 -19.73 0.49
CA LYS A 150 5.83 -19.13 1.62
C LYS A 150 5.74 -17.61 1.59
N SER A 151 5.33 -17.02 2.71
CA SER A 151 5.12 -15.59 2.86
C SER A 151 5.43 -15.17 4.28
N LEU A 152 6.32 -14.18 4.43
CA LEU A 152 6.76 -13.65 5.73
C LEU A 152 6.70 -12.13 5.71
N THR A 153 6.08 -11.55 6.73
CA THR A 153 6.06 -10.10 6.96
C THR A 153 6.40 -9.81 8.42
N ARG A 154 7.35 -8.91 8.63
CA ARG A 154 7.64 -8.33 9.95
C ARG A 154 6.85 -7.06 10.14
N PHE A 155 6.30 -6.89 11.34
CA PHE A 155 5.52 -5.73 11.75
C PHE A 155 6.13 -5.06 12.98
N GLU A 156 6.08 -3.74 13.01
CA GLU A 156 6.49 -2.92 14.14
C GLU A 156 5.40 -1.88 14.42
N VAL A 157 4.87 -1.85 15.65
CA VAL A 157 3.88 -0.88 16.07
C VAL A 157 4.58 0.42 16.42
N LEU A 158 4.31 1.47 15.65
CA LEU A 158 4.90 2.78 15.86
C LEU A 158 4.11 3.63 16.86
N GLU A 159 2.78 3.52 16.79
CA GLU A 159 1.87 4.25 17.70
C GLU A 159 0.62 3.42 17.94
N THR A 160 0.16 3.41 19.18
CA THR A 160 -1.08 2.77 19.60
C THR A 160 -2.11 3.83 19.97
N PHE A 161 -3.36 3.64 19.51
CA PHE A 161 -4.52 4.45 19.83
C PHE A 161 -5.60 3.58 20.47
N ARG A 162 -6.70 4.14 20.96
CA ARG A 162 -7.76 3.38 21.67
C ARG A 162 -8.27 2.15 20.91
N ARG A 163 -8.43 2.24 19.58
CA ARG A 163 -8.98 1.18 18.72
C ARG A 163 -8.23 1.05 17.39
N HIS A 164 -7.02 1.60 17.30
CA HIS A 164 -6.22 1.59 16.08
C HIS A 164 -4.74 1.52 16.44
N ALA A 165 -3.92 1.07 15.50
CA ALA A 165 -2.47 1.18 15.58
C ALA A 165 -1.89 1.67 14.25
N TRP A 166 -0.82 2.46 14.35
CA TRP A 166 0.03 2.82 13.23
C TRP A 166 1.20 1.86 13.16
N VAL A 167 1.31 1.11 12.07
CA VAL A 167 2.20 -0.04 11.95
C VAL A 167 3.15 0.16 10.78
N ARG A 168 4.44 -0.11 11.01
CA ARG A 168 5.45 -0.29 9.98
C ARG A 168 5.46 -1.75 9.56
N CYS A 169 5.43 -2.00 8.24
CA CYS A 169 5.38 -3.33 7.69
C CYS A 169 6.59 -3.57 6.78
N HIS A 170 7.31 -4.67 7.01
CA HIS A 170 8.44 -5.11 6.21
C HIS A 170 8.13 -6.46 5.58
N PRO A 171 7.54 -6.50 4.37
CA PRO A 171 7.32 -7.77 3.67
C PRO A 171 8.65 -8.33 3.16
N ILE A 172 9.09 -9.44 3.75
CA ILE A 172 10.31 -10.16 3.34
C ILE A 172 10.10 -10.88 2.01
N THR A 173 8.90 -11.36 1.77
CA THR A 173 8.44 -11.88 0.47
C THR A 173 7.51 -10.88 -0.19
N GLY A 174 7.11 -11.09 -1.45
CA GLY A 174 6.28 -10.17 -2.22
C GLY A 174 5.06 -10.83 -2.85
N ARG A 175 4.17 -11.46 -2.05
CA ARG A 175 2.94 -12.06 -2.57
C ARG A 175 1.83 -11.03 -2.73
N THR A 176 0.92 -11.29 -3.65
CA THR A 176 -0.27 -10.44 -3.85
C THR A 176 -1.01 -10.28 -2.52
N HIS A 177 -1.42 -9.06 -2.19
CA HIS A 177 -2.14 -8.68 -0.96
C HIS A 177 -1.48 -9.13 0.35
N GLN A 178 -0.18 -9.48 0.36
CA GLN A 178 0.49 -10.15 1.48
C GLN A 178 0.29 -9.41 2.81
N ILE A 179 0.61 -8.11 2.89
CA ILE A 179 0.47 -7.31 4.12
C ILE A 179 -0.98 -7.31 4.60
N ARG A 180 -1.93 -7.15 3.67
CA ARG A 180 -3.37 -7.07 3.95
C ARG A 180 -3.89 -8.37 4.55
N VAL A 181 -3.54 -9.52 3.95
CA VAL A 181 -3.96 -10.85 4.40
C VAL A 181 -3.29 -11.20 5.73
N HIS A 182 -2.00 -10.92 5.90
CA HIS A 182 -1.29 -11.17 7.16
C HIS A 182 -1.88 -10.35 8.33
N LEU A 183 -2.16 -9.06 8.12
CA LEU A 183 -2.82 -8.24 9.15
C LEU A 183 -4.25 -8.70 9.43
N LYS A 184 -5.01 -9.09 8.41
CA LYS A 184 -6.33 -9.71 8.61
C LYS A 184 -6.23 -11.00 9.44
N TRP A 185 -5.24 -11.86 9.16
CA TRP A 185 -5.01 -13.12 9.85
C TRP A 185 -4.83 -12.93 11.36
N VAL A 186 -4.04 -11.94 11.75
CA VAL A 186 -3.84 -11.58 13.16
C VAL A 186 -4.92 -10.64 13.71
N LYS A 187 -6.09 -10.55 13.08
CA LYS A 187 -7.25 -9.75 13.50
C LYS A 187 -7.01 -8.23 13.59
N LEU A 188 -6.04 -7.73 12.81
CA LEU A 188 -5.69 -6.32 12.68
C LEU A 188 -5.92 -5.82 11.23
N PRO A 189 -7.12 -5.90 10.67
CA PRO A 189 -7.35 -5.51 9.29
C PRO A 189 -7.00 -4.02 9.07
N ILE A 190 -6.45 -3.71 7.91
CA ILE A 190 -6.08 -2.32 7.55
C ILE A 190 -7.34 -1.48 7.43
N CYS A 191 -7.32 -0.26 7.96
CA CYS A 191 -8.45 0.67 7.86
C CYS A 191 -8.87 0.87 6.40
N ALA A 192 -10.19 0.86 6.16
CA ALA A 192 -10.82 0.98 4.85
C ALA A 192 -10.44 -0.13 3.84
N ASP A 193 -9.92 -1.27 4.31
CA ASP A 193 -9.78 -2.46 3.47
C ASP A 193 -11.11 -3.23 3.41
N SER A 194 -12.00 -2.82 2.52
CA SER A 194 -13.31 -3.45 2.35
C SER A 194 -13.24 -4.92 1.97
N VAL A 195 -12.14 -5.34 1.33
CA VAL A 195 -11.89 -6.71 0.87
C VAL A 195 -11.55 -7.65 2.02
N TYR A 196 -10.77 -7.16 2.98
CA TYR A 196 -10.29 -7.96 4.12
C TYR A 196 -10.89 -7.53 5.46
N GLY A 197 -12.04 -6.79 5.43
CA GLY A 197 -12.85 -6.49 6.60
C GLY A 197 -12.40 -5.29 7.42
N GLY A 198 -11.54 -4.44 6.87
CA GLY A 198 -11.13 -3.19 7.50
C GLY A 198 -12.21 -2.11 7.41
N LYS A 199 -12.51 -1.50 8.55
CA LYS A 199 -13.48 -0.41 8.64
C LYS A 199 -12.80 0.94 8.39
N PRO A 200 -13.43 1.88 7.67
CA PRO A 200 -12.89 3.22 7.54
C PRO A 200 -12.86 3.95 8.88
N LEU A 201 -11.90 4.85 9.04
CA LEU A 201 -11.81 5.73 10.21
C LEU A 201 -12.67 6.95 9.99
N TRP A 202 -13.62 7.22 10.93
CA TRP A 202 -14.49 8.38 10.96
C TRP A 202 -14.10 9.32 12.10
N LEU A 203 -14.19 10.63 11.89
CA LEU A 203 -13.92 11.60 12.96
C LEU A 203 -14.92 11.46 14.10
N SER A 204 -16.17 11.18 13.78
CA SER A 204 -17.25 10.91 14.76
C SER A 204 -16.94 9.71 15.67
N SER A 205 -16.22 8.70 15.18
CA SER A 205 -15.88 7.52 15.96
C SER A 205 -14.79 7.75 17.02
N ILE A 206 -14.04 8.86 16.92
CA ILE A 206 -12.90 9.15 17.82
C ILE A 206 -13.07 10.46 18.59
N LYS A 207 -13.86 11.41 18.10
CA LYS A 207 -14.07 12.72 18.72
C LYS A 207 -15.38 12.75 19.49
N LYS A 208 -15.32 12.79 20.84
CA LYS A 208 -16.50 12.98 21.68
C LYS A 208 -17.25 14.26 21.27
N ASN A 209 -18.60 14.22 21.31
CA ASN A 209 -19.48 15.33 20.96
C ASN A 209 -19.26 15.89 19.53
N TYR A 210 -18.78 15.05 18.60
CA TYR A 210 -18.73 15.44 17.19
C TYR A 210 -20.17 15.68 16.66
N ARG A 211 -20.39 16.86 16.09
CA ARG A 211 -21.66 17.22 15.45
C ARG A 211 -21.38 17.66 14.02
N LEU A 212 -22.09 17.09 13.09
CA LEU A 212 -22.18 17.58 11.72
C LEU A 212 -23.30 18.63 11.63
N LYS A 213 -23.15 19.59 10.73
CA LYS A 213 -24.26 20.42 10.31
C LYS A 213 -25.29 19.55 9.56
N GLU A 214 -26.58 19.82 9.70
CA GLU A 214 -27.69 19.03 9.10
C GLU A 214 -27.54 18.79 7.58
N THR A 215 -26.86 19.71 6.89
CA THR A 215 -26.64 19.65 5.43
C THR A 215 -25.32 18.99 5.02
N GLN A 216 -24.54 18.45 5.96
CA GLN A 216 -23.22 17.86 5.67
C GLN A 216 -23.19 16.36 5.94
N GLU A 217 -22.65 15.61 4.98
CA GLU A 217 -22.29 14.21 5.18
C GLU A 217 -20.88 14.11 5.72
N GLU A 218 -20.66 13.20 6.65
CA GLU A 218 -19.32 12.92 7.17
C GLU A 218 -18.48 12.22 6.08
N LYS A 219 -17.25 12.68 5.91
CA LYS A 219 -16.26 12.01 5.05
C LYS A 219 -15.28 11.24 5.92
N ALA A 220 -15.04 10.00 5.55
CA ALA A 220 -14.06 9.17 6.25
C ALA A 220 -12.67 9.83 6.21
N LEU A 221 -11.95 9.77 7.34
CA LEU A 221 -10.53 10.18 7.41
C LEU A 221 -9.64 9.25 6.59
N THR A 222 -10.05 7.97 6.46
CA THR A 222 -9.41 7.00 5.57
C THR A 222 -10.39 6.61 4.46
N PRO A 223 -10.45 7.36 3.34
CA PRO A 223 -11.43 7.12 2.26
C PRO A 223 -11.01 5.99 1.32
N ARG A 224 -9.89 5.34 1.59
CA ARG A 224 -9.30 4.23 0.85
C ARG A 224 -8.47 3.36 1.77
N LEU A 225 -8.01 2.21 1.27
CA LEU A 225 -7.03 1.35 1.95
C LEU A 225 -5.89 2.17 2.56
N ALA A 226 -5.77 2.14 3.88
CA ALA A 226 -4.78 2.91 4.63
C ALA A 226 -3.40 2.22 4.60
N LEU A 227 -2.87 1.97 3.40
CA LEU A 227 -1.58 1.33 3.13
C LEU A 227 -0.75 2.19 2.17
N HIS A 228 0.51 2.39 2.52
CA HIS A 228 1.44 3.22 1.76
C HIS A 228 2.84 2.60 1.70
N ALA A 229 3.37 2.43 0.48
CA ALA A 229 4.74 1.98 0.22
C ALA A 229 5.70 3.16 0.42
N ALA A 230 6.16 3.36 1.65
CA ALA A 230 6.88 4.57 2.06
C ALA A 230 8.35 4.57 1.63
N LYS A 231 9.01 3.39 1.58
CA LYS A 231 10.44 3.32 1.30
C LYS A 231 10.81 2.04 0.56
N LEU A 232 11.74 2.19 -0.36
CA LEU A 232 12.38 1.09 -1.09
C LEU A 232 13.90 1.27 -1.03
N GLU A 233 14.61 0.23 -0.58
CA GLU A 233 16.07 0.20 -0.54
C GLU A 233 16.56 -0.97 -1.39
N ILE A 234 17.43 -0.68 -2.34
CA ILE A 234 18.00 -1.68 -3.26
C ILE A 234 19.48 -1.40 -3.51
N LYS A 235 20.19 -2.40 -4.01
CA LYS A 235 21.42 -2.16 -4.75
C LYS A 235 21.07 -1.75 -6.17
N HIS A 236 21.68 -0.67 -6.65
CA HIS A 236 21.49 -0.22 -8.02
C HIS A 236 21.93 -1.33 -9.00
N PRO A 237 21.03 -1.73 -9.94
CA PRO A 237 21.29 -2.93 -10.76
C PRO A 237 22.51 -2.83 -11.67
N VAL A 238 22.94 -1.62 -12.01
CA VAL A 238 24.11 -1.40 -12.91
C VAL A 238 25.36 -1.04 -12.13
N THR A 239 25.27 -0.09 -11.18
CA THR A 239 26.44 0.41 -10.45
C THR A 239 26.77 -0.39 -9.19
N GLY A 240 25.80 -1.16 -8.65
CA GLY A 240 25.94 -1.88 -7.38
C GLY A 240 25.82 -1.00 -6.13
N GLU A 241 25.75 0.32 -6.28
CA GLU A 241 25.64 1.27 -5.17
C GLU A 241 24.27 1.18 -4.47
N PRO A 242 24.20 1.47 -3.15
CA PRO A 242 22.93 1.50 -2.45
C PRO A 242 22.07 2.67 -2.94
N VAL A 243 20.80 2.38 -3.24
CA VAL A 243 19.79 3.39 -3.60
C VAL A 243 18.65 3.31 -2.59
N VAL A 244 18.32 4.45 -2.02
CA VAL A 244 17.22 4.64 -1.05
C VAL A 244 16.21 5.59 -1.66
N ILE A 245 14.97 5.15 -1.79
CA ILE A 245 13.88 5.91 -2.38
C ILE A 245 12.74 6.01 -1.36
N GLU A 246 12.31 7.23 -1.07
CA GLU A 246 11.25 7.49 -0.10
C GLU A 246 10.10 8.27 -0.74
N ALA A 247 8.86 7.86 -0.42
CA ALA A 247 7.66 8.59 -0.75
C ALA A 247 7.11 9.28 0.51
N PRO A 248 6.73 10.56 0.42
CA PRO A 248 6.16 11.28 1.55
C PRO A 248 4.82 10.68 1.95
N LEU A 249 4.53 10.71 3.26
CA LEU A 249 3.24 10.22 3.76
C LEU A 249 2.09 11.00 3.10
N PRO A 250 1.13 10.32 2.46
CA PRO A 250 0.04 11.00 1.75
C PRO A 250 -0.88 11.74 2.74
N ARG A 251 -1.46 12.83 2.24
CA ARG A 251 -2.24 13.78 3.06
C ARG A 251 -3.38 13.12 3.84
N ASP A 252 -4.09 12.16 3.26
CA ASP A 252 -5.18 11.46 3.93
C ASP A 252 -4.68 10.70 5.17
N LEU A 253 -3.59 9.95 5.08
CA LEU A 253 -2.99 9.24 6.21
C LEU A 253 -2.39 10.20 7.25
N ALA A 254 -1.74 11.28 6.80
CA ALA A 254 -1.22 12.31 7.71
C ALA A 254 -2.34 12.99 8.52
N VAL A 255 -3.48 13.27 7.88
CA VAL A 255 -4.67 13.84 8.54
C VAL A 255 -5.29 12.83 9.50
N ALA A 256 -5.42 11.57 9.12
CA ALA A 256 -5.94 10.50 9.98
C ALA A 256 -5.10 10.38 11.26
N LEU A 257 -3.76 10.31 11.16
CA LEU A 257 -2.86 10.26 12.30
C LEU A 257 -2.95 11.52 13.18
N LYS A 258 -3.02 12.71 12.59
CA LYS A 258 -3.21 13.96 13.33
C LYS A 258 -4.45 13.91 14.23
N TYR A 259 -5.58 13.40 13.71
CA TYR A 259 -6.82 13.32 14.48
C TYR A 259 -6.79 12.18 15.50
N LEU A 260 -6.16 11.05 15.22
CA LEU A 260 -5.97 9.97 16.19
C LEU A 260 -5.12 10.44 17.37
N ARG A 261 -4.00 11.10 17.11
CA ARG A 261 -3.13 11.69 18.15
C ARG A 261 -3.87 12.72 19.00
N LYS A 262 -4.83 13.43 18.42
CA LYS A 262 -5.59 14.46 19.14
C LYS A 262 -6.75 13.89 19.96
N TYR A 263 -7.43 12.85 19.49
CA TYR A 263 -8.71 12.42 20.05
C TYR A 263 -8.78 10.96 20.51
N SER A 264 -7.77 10.16 20.24
CA SER A 264 -7.79 8.71 20.47
C SER A 264 -6.54 8.19 21.21
N VAL A 265 -5.94 9.01 22.09
CA VAL A 265 -4.77 8.61 22.89
C VAL A 265 -5.20 7.56 23.92
N PRO A 266 -4.43 6.47 24.13
CA PRO A 266 -4.68 5.51 25.19
C PRO A 266 -4.69 6.18 26.57
N GLY A 267 -5.60 5.77 27.44
CA GLY A 267 -5.66 6.27 28.82
C GLY A 267 -6.33 7.64 29.04
N SER A 268 -6.80 8.34 28.01
CA SER A 268 -7.47 9.65 28.15
C SER A 268 -8.98 9.57 28.46
N GLY A 269 -9.47 8.47 29.02
CA GLY A 269 -10.86 8.29 29.43
C GLY A 269 -11.03 7.05 30.31
N SER A 270 -12.02 7.05 31.17
CA SER A 270 -12.38 6.03 32.16
C SER A 270 -12.84 4.67 31.59
N ASP A 271 -12.69 4.45 30.31
CA ASP A 271 -13.04 3.18 29.68
C ASP A 271 -11.78 2.32 29.64
N GLY A 272 -11.81 1.19 30.33
CA GLY A 272 -10.67 0.24 30.43
C GLY A 272 -10.09 -0.10 29.05
N VAL A 273 -8.84 -0.52 29.05
CA VAL A 273 -8.10 -0.95 27.85
C VAL A 273 -8.69 -2.30 27.35
N GLU A 274 -9.95 -2.27 26.91
CA GLU A 274 -10.57 -3.39 26.19
C GLU A 274 -10.24 -3.22 24.71
N GLY A 275 -9.26 -3.95 24.19
CA GLY A 275 -9.01 -3.92 22.76
C GLY A 275 -7.65 -4.39 22.26
N SER A 276 -6.72 -4.83 23.12
CA SER A 276 -5.53 -5.53 22.65
C SER A 276 -5.93 -6.89 22.09
N VAL A 277 -5.51 -7.16 20.85
CA VAL A 277 -5.73 -8.45 20.22
C VAL A 277 -4.54 -9.33 20.48
N PRO A 278 -4.69 -10.48 21.21
CA PRO A 278 -3.63 -11.48 21.28
C PRO A 278 -3.31 -11.95 19.86
N LEU A 279 -2.02 -12.14 19.56
CA LEU A 279 -1.55 -12.63 18.27
C LEU A 279 -1.68 -14.15 18.11
N ASP A 280 -2.60 -14.77 18.86
CA ASP A 280 -2.89 -16.20 18.73
C ASP A 280 -3.31 -16.57 17.31
N ALA A 281 -3.00 -17.82 16.95
CA ALA A 281 -3.31 -18.40 15.65
C ALA A 281 -4.70 -17.99 15.17
N GLY A 282 -4.77 -17.41 13.97
CA GLY A 282 -6.02 -16.94 13.37
C GLY A 282 -7.08 -18.03 13.29
N PRO A 283 -8.31 -17.69 12.94
CA PRO A 283 -9.43 -18.62 12.92
C PRO A 283 -9.15 -19.79 11.98
N THR A 284 -9.37 -20.98 12.48
CA THR A 284 -9.35 -22.23 11.71
C THR A 284 -10.61 -22.41 10.84
N ASP A 285 -11.54 -21.44 10.88
CA ASP A 285 -12.86 -21.54 10.29
C ASP A 285 -13.00 -20.64 9.05
N ASP A 286 -13.29 -21.27 7.90
CA ASP A 286 -13.57 -20.62 6.62
C ASP A 286 -14.90 -19.83 6.61
N SER A 287 -15.71 -19.87 7.69
CA SER A 287 -17.04 -19.23 7.80
C SER A 287 -17.01 -17.69 7.93
N ILE A 288 -15.82 -17.06 8.00
CA ILE A 288 -15.66 -15.61 8.22
C ILE A 288 -15.61 -14.80 6.91
N TRP A 289 -15.76 -15.45 5.78
CA TRP A 289 -15.79 -14.74 4.49
C TRP A 289 -17.23 -14.39 4.14
N PRO A 290 -17.57 -13.09 3.90
CA PRO A 290 -18.89 -12.75 3.39
C PRO A 290 -19.06 -13.40 2.01
N GLY A 291 -20.16 -14.12 1.85
CA GLY A 291 -20.61 -14.75 0.61
C GLY A 291 -20.89 -13.72 -0.51
#